data_b46f7750e96b94a5bec7a3cd74dca8f5
#
_entry.id   b46f7750e96b94a5bec7a3cd74dca8f5
#
_cell.length_a   1.000
_cell.length_b   1.000
_cell.length_c   1.000
_cell.angle_alpha   90.00
_cell.angle_beta   90.00
_cell.angle_gamma   90.00
#
_symmetry.space_group_name_H-M   'P 1'
#
loop_
_entity.id
_entity.type
_entity.pdbx_description
1 polymer ?
#
loop_
_entity_poly.entity_id
_entity_poly.type
_entity_poly.pdbx_seq_one_letter_code
_entity_poly.pdbx_strand_id
1 'polypeptide(L)'
;MKFLPLLKTCIKALVRNPMRAALTILGIIIGIAAVIAMVEIGQGSTLQIKSTIASMGADTLNIRPGAISKSGVNTGAGGRASLTNADCEAIMKDCPMVLRATPVVRASGQVIYGNKNWSPETVEGGSVEYLKIKSWYDMERGQPFSDEDVEQARRVCVIGQTVAKELFGDEDPLGKDIRIKNVMFKVIGILKKKGANMMGRDQDDSIILPWTSIRYRLQGLGGGSTSASSSKSTTTFNRADKYTSSSVDYYTETTDQPYTDAPHPRRFNNIDSIMAQIADPERSSEAIDQITEVIRAKHSLKDGQLDDFRVWDMAEMSRAMSSTTEVMTNLLM
;
A
#
# COMPACT_ATOMS: atom_id res chain seq x y z
N MET A 1 -33.22 -58.68 3.48
CA MET A 1 -32.14 -59.03 4.43
C MET A 1 -31.15 -60.04 3.83
N LYS A 2 -30.42 -59.65 2.73
CA LYS A 2 -29.44 -60.58 2.09
C LYS A 2 -28.00 -59.98 2.05
N PHE A 3 -27.75 -58.88 2.79
CA PHE A 3 -26.41 -58.24 2.80
C PHE A 3 -25.39 -58.94 3.70
N LEU A 4 -25.82 -59.53 4.81
CA LEU A 4 -24.90 -60.20 5.75
C LEU A 4 -24.16 -61.40 5.15
N PRO A 5 -24.79 -62.33 4.42
CA PRO A 5 -24.08 -63.45 3.82
C PRO A 5 -23.14 -63.02 2.70
N LEU A 6 -23.49 -61.99 1.94
CA LEU A 6 -22.63 -61.40 0.89
C LEU A 6 -21.33 -60.83 1.48
N LEU A 7 -21.45 -60.04 2.56
CA LEU A 7 -20.31 -59.44 3.26
C LEU A 7 -19.38 -60.51 3.82
N LYS A 8 -19.93 -61.59 4.40
CA LYS A 8 -19.16 -62.72 4.93
C LYS A 8 -18.37 -63.44 3.82
N THR A 9 -18.96 -63.57 2.63
CA THR A 9 -18.31 -64.21 1.47
C THR A 9 -17.19 -63.35 0.93
N CYS A 10 -17.38 -62.02 0.85
CA CYS A 10 -16.36 -61.06 0.43
C CYS A 10 -15.15 -61.05 1.38
N ILE A 11 -15.40 -61.00 2.71
CA ILE A 11 -14.33 -61.07 3.70
C ILE A 11 -13.54 -62.41 3.60
N LYS A 12 -14.24 -63.52 3.43
CA LYS A 12 -13.58 -64.83 3.25
C LYS A 12 -12.75 -64.90 1.98
N ALA A 13 -13.16 -64.27 0.88
CA ALA A 13 -12.38 -64.16 -0.36
C ALA A 13 -11.13 -63.29 -0.18
N LEU A 14 -11.21 -62.19 0.57
CA LEU A 14 -10.05 -61.35 0.90
C LEU A 14 -8.99 -62.09 1.73
N VAL A 15 -9.41 -62.87 2.73
CA VAL A 15 -8.52 -63.62 3.61
C VAL A 15 -7.82 -64.77 2.88
N ARG A 16 -8.38 -65.25 1.79
CA ARG A 16 -7.80 -66.36 0.98
C ARG A 16 -6.52 -65.96 0.23
N ASN A 17 -6.33 -64.67 -0.08
CA ASN A 17 -5.14 -64.13 -0.72
C ASN A 17 -4.71 -62.79 -0.05
N PRO A 18 -4.05 -62.85 1.13
CA PRO A 18 -3.81 -61.69 1.96
C PRO A 18 -2.88 -60.66 1.31
N MET A 19 -1.88 -61.07 0.54
CA MET A 19 -0.97 -60.16 -0.14
C MET A 19 -1.65 -59.34 -1.23
N ARG A 20 -2.58 -59.93 -2.00
CA ARG A 20 -3.34 -59.21 -3.02
C ARG A 20 -4.34 -58.22 -2.36
N ALA A 21 -5.00 -58.68 -1.29
CA ALA A 21 -5.91 -57.85 -0.53
C ALA A 21 -5.18 -56.64 0.11
N ALA A 22 -4.02 -56.87 0.72
CA ALA A 22 -3.21 -55.80 1.29
C ALA A 22 -2.75 -54.77 0.24
N LEU A 23 -2.29 -55.21 -0.94
CA LEU A 23 -1.88 -54.31 -2.01
C LEU A 23 -3.04 -53.47 -2.58
N THR A 24 -4.23 -54.08 -2.74
CA THR A 24 -5.41 -53.36 -3.24
C THR A 24 -5.92 -52.36 -2.21
N ILE A 25 -5.98 -52.72 -0.92
CA ILE A 25 -6.38 -51.82 0.18
C ILE A 25 -5.36 -50.68 0.31
N LEU A 26 -4.06 -50.98 0.22
CA LEU A 26 -3.02 -49.96 0.27
C LEU A 26 -3.19 -48.94 -0.88
N GLY A 27 -3.47 -49.40 -2.10
CA GLY A 27 -3.73 -48.50 -3.23
C GLY A 27 -4.93 -47.59 -3.02
N ILE A 28 -6.03 -48.12 -2.44
CA ILE A 28 -7.22 -47.36 -2.12
C ILE A 28 -6.91 -46.34 -1.02
N ILE A 29 -6.21 -46.76 0.03
CA ILE A 29 -5.82 -45.83 1.14
C ILE A 29 -4.97 -44.69 0.61
N ILE A 30 -3.96 -44.96 -0.20
CA ILE A 30 -3.10 -43.92 -0.77
C ILE A 30 -3.92 -42.99 -1.67
N GLY A 31 -4.81 -43.51 -2.50
CA GLY A 31 -5.67 -42.72 -3.38
C GLY A 31 -6.60 -41.77 -2.58
N ILE A 32 -7.27 -42.31 -1.57
CA ILE A 32 -8.17 -41.48 -0.72
C ILE A 32 -7.35 -40.48 0.09
N ALA A 33 -6.23 -40.87 0.67
CA ALA A 33 -5.37 -39.95 1.42
C ALA A 33 -4.85 -38.81 0.56
N ALA A 34 -4.48 -39.07 -0.68
CA ALA A 34 -4.04 -38.05 -1.62
C ALA A 34 -5.16 -37.05 -1.95
N VAL A 35 -6.38 -37.54 -2.18
CA VAL A 35 -7.54 -36.66 -2.45
C VAL A 35 -7.87 -35.79 -1.22
N ILE A 36 -7.90 -36.37 -0.02
CA ILE A 36 -8.16 -35.62 1.21
C ILE A 36 -7.08 -34.55 1.40
N ALA A 37 -5.81 -34.91 1.28
CA ALA A 37 -4.72 -33.95 1.43
C ALA A 37 -4.82 -32.80 0.43
N MET A 38 -5.21 -33.08 -0.81
CA MET A 38 -5.40 -32.05 -1.85
C MET A 38 -6.56 -31.10 -1.51
N VAL A 39 -7.69 -31.62 -1.04
CA VAL A 39 -8.85 -30.81 -0.62
C VAL A 39 -8.49 -29.93 0.56
N GLU A 40 -7.81 -30.47 1.57
CA GLU A 40 -7.39 -29.73 2.76
C GLU A 40 -6.39 -28.59 2.41
N ILE A 41 -5.43 -28.86 1.54
CA ILE A 41 -4.48 -27.87 1.05
C ILE A 41 -5.23 -26.75 0.29
N GLY A 42 -6.19 -27.11 -0.57
CA GLY A 42 -7.00 -26.14 -1.31
C GLY A 42 -7.85 -25.25 -0.39
N GLN A 43 -8.50 -25.83 0.60
CA GLN A 43 -9.30 -25.07 1.58
C GLN A 43 -8.41 -24.20 2.47
N GLY A 44 -7.29 -24.74 2.95
CA GLY A 44 -6.31 -23.97 3.73
C GLY A 44 -5.75 -22.78 2.95
N SER A 45 -5.41 -22.96 1.70
CA SER A 45 -4.97 -21.88 0.81
C SER A 45 -6.05 -20.82 0.62
N THR A 46 -7.29 -21.22 0.41
CA THR A 46 -8.43 -20.28 0.26
C THR A 46 -8.67 -19.47 1.53
N LEU A 47 -8.60 -20.09 2.70
CA LEU A 47 -8.73 -19.39 3.99
C LEU A 47 -7.58 -18.42 4.21
N GLN A 48 -6.35 -18.80 3.89
CA GLN A 48 -5.19 -17.94 3.97
C GLN A 48 -5.33 -16.73 3.06
N ILE A 49 -5.77 -16.92 1.81
CA ILE A 49 -6.04 -15.85 0.86
C ILE A 49 -7.12 -14.91 1.44
N LYS A 50 -8.24 -15.44 1.91
CA LYS A 50 -9.32 -14.62 2.50
C LYS A 50 -8.85 -13.81 3.70
N SER A 51 -8.04 -14.40 4.59
CA SER A 51 -7.52 -13.68 5.75
C SER A 51 -6.54 -12.57 5.35
N THR A 52 -5.70 -12.82 4.37
CA THR A 52 -4.76 -11.83 3.83
C THR A 52 -5.50 -10.68 3.14
N ILE A 53 -6.54 -10.98 2.37
CA ILE A 53 -7.42 -9.99 1.74
C ILE A 53 -8.09 -9.11 2.80
N ALA A 54 -8.67 -9.73 3.84
CA ALA A 54 -9.28 -9.00 4.93
C ALA A 54 -8.27 -8.07 5.64
N SER A 55 -7.03 -8.51 5.80
CA SER A 55 -5.96 -7.69 6.41
C SER A 55 -5.50 -6.53 5.53
N MET A 56 -5.69 -6.61 4.21
CA MET A 56 -5.35 -5.55 3.26
C MET A 56 -6.45 -4.48 3.12
N GLY A 57 -7.64 -4.73 3.71
CA GLY A 57 -8.82 -3.88 3.54
C GLY A 57 -9.50 -4.16 2.21
N ALA A 58 -10.19 -5.30 2.12
CA ALA A 58 -10.97 -5.71 0.93
C ALA A 58 -12.10 -4.72 0.57
N ASP A 59 -12.45 -3.87 1.49
CA ASP A 59 -13.46 -2.82 1.38
C ASP A 59 -12.85 -1.45 1.00
N THR A 60 -11.60 -1.42 0.53
CA THR A 60 -10.92 -0.17 0.21
C THR A 60 -10.79 0.06 -1.29
N LEU A 61 -11.13 1.28 -1.68
CA LEU A 61 -10.88 1.85 -3.01
C LEU A 61 -9.66 2.76 -2.93
N ASN A 62 -8.79 2.65 -3.93
CA ASN A 62 -7.60 3.50 -4.02
C ASN A 62 -7.71 4.40 -5.25
N ILE A 63 -7.89 5.69 -5.03
CA ILE A 63 -8.00 6.70 -6.08
C ILE A 63 -6.62 7.29 -6.32
N ARG A 64 -6.12 7.21 -7.53
CA ARG A 64 -4.80 7.71 -7.93
C ARG A 64 -4.91 8.69 -9.09
N PRO A 65 -3.97 9.63 -9.23
CA PRO A 65 -3.91 10.48 -10.40
C PRO A 65 -3.78 9.65 -11.68
N GLY A 66 -4.56 10.00 -12.68
CA GLY A 66 -4.51 9.42 -14.02
C GLY A 66 -3.36 9.94 -14.86
N ALA A 67 -3.18 9.34 -16.04
CA ALA A 67 -2.06 9.62 -16.94
C ALA A 67 -2.33 10.74 -17.95
N ILE A 68 -3.47 11.44 -17.90
CA ILE A 68 -3.91 12.31 -18.99
C ILE A 68 -3.54 13.77 -18.73
N SER A 69 -2.79 14.33 -19.66
CA SER A 69 -2.52 15.76 -19.76
C SER A 69 -3.63 16.46 -20.52
N LYS A 70 -4.07 17.63 -20.07
CA LYS A 70 -5.02 18.52 -20.76
C LYS A 70 -4.67 18.86 -22.23
N SER A 71 -3.44 18.58 -22.67
CA SER A 71 -2.95 18.87 -24.02
C SER A 71 -2.89 17.64 -24.94
N GLY A 72 -3.49 16.50 -24.53
CA GLY A 72 -3.51 15.30 -25.36
C GLY A 72 -2.19 14.51 -25.42
N VAL A 73 -1.16 14.97 -24.76
CA VAL A 73 0.11 14.25 -24.62
C VAL A 73 0.03 13.34 -23.42
N ASN A 74 0.14 12.04 -23.65
CA ASN A 74 0.12 11.02 -22.60
C ASN A 74 1.47 11.03 -21.87
N THR A 75 1.54 11.63 -20.69
CA THR A 75 2.77 11.79 -19.90
C THR A 75 3.06 10.58 -18.97
N GLY A 76 2.42 9.45 -19.19
CA GLY A 76 2.61 8.25 -18.35
C GLY A 76 1.94 8.36 -16.98
N ALA A 77 1.75 7.23 -16.32
CA ALA A 77 1.16 7.18 -14.97
C ALA A 77 2.05 7.97 -13.99
N GLY A 78 1.51 9.04 -13.39
CA GLY A 78 2.20 9.87 -12.41
C GLY A 78 2.64 11.26 -12.91
N GLY A 79 2.30 11.65 -14.14
CA GLY A 79 2.76 12.91 -14.74
C GLY A 79 2.25 14.21 -14.10
N ARG A 80 1.13 14.22 -13.40
CA ARG A 80 0.63 15.35 -12.61
C ARG A 80 -0.21 14.87 -11.44
N ALA A 81 0.13 15.31 -10.25
CA ALA A 81 -0.72 15.14 -9.09
C ALA A 81 -1.96 16.03 -9.25
N SER A 82 -3.07 15.45 -9.73
CA SER A 82 -4.36 16.13 -9.93
C SER A 82 -5.20 16.14 -8.67
N LEU A 83 -5.00 15.15 -7.79
CA LEU A 83 -5.78 14.99 -6.57
C LEU A 83 -5.34 15.94 -5.45
N THR A 84 -6.33 16.45 -4.71
CA THR A 84 -6.14 17.37 -3.59
C THR A 84 -6.86 16.86 -2.34
N ASN A 85 -6.53 17.43 -1.17
CA ASN A 85 -7.28 17.13 0.05
C ASN A 85 -8.76 17.53 -0.06
N ALA A 86 -9.06 18.59 -0.82
CA ALA A 86 -10.45 19.01 -1.05
C ALA A 86 -11.28 17.97 -1.81
N ASP A 87 -10.66 17.13 -2.63
CA ASP A 87 -11.34 16.04 -3.32
C ASP A 87 -11.66 14.90 -2.34
N CYS A 88 -10.74 14.62 -1.39
CA CYS A 88 -10.99 13.68 -0.31
C CYS A 88 -12.18 14.14 0.57
N GLU A 89 -12.25 15.42 0.92
CA GLU A 89 -13.36 15.99 1.68
C GLU A 89 -14.69 15.94 0.89
N ALA A 90 -14.65 16.19 -0.43
CA ALA A 90 -15.83 16.08 -1.27
C ALA A 90 -16.35 14.63 -1.35
N ILE A 91 -15.47 13.64 -1.49
CA ILE A 91 -15.85 12.22 -1.45
C ILE A 91 -16.53 11.87 -0.13
N MET A 92 -15.97 12.30 1.00
CA MET A 92 -16.57 12.04 2.31
C MET A 92 -17.95 12.66 2.49
N LYS A 93 -18.18 13.83 1.87
CA LYS A 93 -19.43 14.58 2.02
C LYS A 93 -20.51 14.10 1.05
N ASP A 94 -20.15 13.85 -0.20
CA ASP A 94 -21.09 13.68 -1.30
C ASP A 94 -21.28 12.21 -1.72
N CYS A 95 -20.46 11.27 -1.19
CA CYS A 95 -20.58 9.84 -1.47
C CYS A 95 -21.10 9.08 -0.24
N PRO A 96 -22.40 8.77 -0.13
CA PRO A 96 -22.97 8.09 1.03
C PRO A 96 -22.51 6.64 1.21
N MET A 97 -21.98 6.00 0.15
CA MET A 97 -21.43 4.65 0.22
C MET A 97 -20.01 4.60 0.82
N VAL A 98 -19.34 5.75 0.94
CA VAL A 98 -18.02 5.86 1.53
C VAL A 98 -18.13 6.09 3.03
N LEU A 99 -17.64 5.15 3.82
CA LEU A 99 -17.59 5.27 5.29
C LEU A 99 -16.49 6.20 5.77
N ARG A 100 -15.32 6.10 5.13
CA ARG A 100 -14.12 6.86 5.47
C ARG A 100 -13.30 7.13 4.22
N ALA A 101 -12.68 8.29 4.16
CA ALA A 101 -11.66 8.56 3.17
C ALA A 101 -10.48 9.28 3.82
N THR A 102 -9.30 9.09 3.26
CA THR A 102 -8.06 9.69 3.76
C THR A 102 -7.15 10.05 2.61
N PRO A 103 -6.54 11.25 2.66
CA PRO A 103 -5.46 11.57 1.75
C PRO A 103 -4.23 10.73 2.11
N VAL A 104 -3.52 10.24 1.10
CA VAL A 104 -2.29 9.48 1.26
C VAL A 104 -1.17 10.18 0.51
N VAL A 105 -0.08 10.42 1.23
CA VAL A 105 1.14 11.02 0.70
C VAL A 105 2.31 10.07 0.97
N ARG A 106 3.12 9.79 -0.05
CA ARG A 106 4.25 8.89 0.06
C ARG A 106 5.55 9.65 0.20
N ALA A 107 6.43 9.11 1.00
CA ALA A 107 7.80 9.54 1.06
C ALA A 107 8.72 8.33 0.85
N SER A 108 9.92 8.60 0.39
CA SER A 108 10.99 7.61 0.32
C SER A 108 12.22 8.21 0.97
N GLY A 109 13.00 7.40 1.63
CA GLY A 109 14.25 7.85 2.21
C GLY A 109 14.72 6.95 3.34
N GLN A 110 15.99 7.08 3.63
CA GLN A 110 16.64 6.38 4.71
C GLN A 110 16.21 6.95 6.07
N VAL A 111 16.02 6.08 7.02
CA VAL A 111 15.69 6.40 8.40
C VAL A 111 16.90 6.09 9.26
N ILE A 112 17.24 6.98 10.16
CA ILE A 112 18.45 6.90 10.97
C ILE A 112 18.08 7.05 12.44
N TYR A 113 18.62 6.16 13.27
CA TYR A 113 18.60 6.25 14.71
C TYR A 113 19.99 5.97 15.27
N GLY A 114 20.61 6.97 15.90
CA GLY A 114 22.00 6.85 16.37
C GLY A 114 22.96 6.49 15.24
N ASN A 115 23.61 5.35 15.34
CA ASN A 115 24.54 4.81 14.33
C ASN A 115 23.87 3.78 13.40
N LYS A 116 22.60 3.47 13.61
CA LYS A 116 21.87 2.52 12.77
C LYS A 116 21.09 3.27 11.69
N ASN A 117 20.98 2.65 10.54
CA ASN A 117 20.19 3.16 9.42
C ASN A 117 19.36 2.03 8.82
N TRP A 118 18.18 2.36 8.36
CA TRP A 118 17.26 1.44 7.70
C TRP A 118 16.54 2.16 6.56
N SER A 119 16.22 1.44 5.51
CA SER A 119 15.39 1.96 4.42
C SER A 119 14.07 1.20 4.42
N PRO A 120 13.02 1.70 5.08
CA PRO A 120 11.74 1.03 5.14
C PRO A 120 11.16 0.83 3.75
N GLU A 121 10.44 -0.27 3.55
CA GLU A 121 9.75 -0.52 2.28
C GLU A 121 8.67 0.54 2.02
N THR A 122 8.03 1.03 3.09
CA THR A 122 6.94 1.98 2.98
C THR A 122 7.07 3.11 4.01
N VAL A 123 7.06 4.35 3.52
CA VAL A 123 6.88 5.56 4.34
C VAL A 123 5.69 6.30 3.79
N GLU A 124 4.57 6.24 4.50
CA GLU A 124 3.30 6.84 4.07
C GLU A 124 2.76 7.82 5.10
N GLY A 125 2.10 8.85 4.62
CA GLY A 125 1.36 9.79 5.44
C GLY A 125 -0.13 9.67 5.20
N GLY A 126 -0.89 9.62 6.28
CA GLY A 126 -2.35 9.60 6.24
C GLY A 126 -2.96 10.46 7.34
N SER A 127 -4.29 10.49 7.41
CA SER A 127 -5.02 11.00 8.55
C SER A 127 -5.23 9.90 9.60
N VAL A 128 -5.93 10.20 10.68
CA VAL A 128 -6.33 9.20 11.68
C VAL A 128 -7.20 8.11 11.03
N GLU A 129 -8.01 8.47 10.03
CA GLU A 129 -8.82 7.53 9.28
C GLU A 129 -7.98 6.51 8.50
N TYR A 130 -6.77 6.86 8.06
CA TYR A 130 -5.83 5.91 7.44
C TYR A 130 -5.52 4.72 8.35
N LEU A 131 -5.26 5.00 9.63
CA LEU A 131 -4.99 3.96 10.62
C LEU A 131 -6.20 3.06 10.87
N LYS A 132 -7.42 3.64 10.83
CA LYS A 132 -8.66 2.88 10.97
C LYS A 132 -8.92 2.00 9.75
N ILE A 133 -8.80 2.55 8.54
CA ILE A 133 -8.96 1.81 7.28
C ILE A 133 -7.98 0.64 7.21
N LYS A 134 -6.73 0.87 7.61
CA LYS A 134 -5.69 -0.16 7.65
C LYS A 134 -5.78 -1.07 8.88
N SER A 135 -6.79 -0.93 9.76
CA SER A 135 -6.89 -1.69 11.02
C SER A 135 -5.61 -1.63 11.86
N TRP A 136 -4.96 -0.47 11.89
CA TRP A 136 -3.77 -0.18 12.69
C TRP A 136 -4.05 0.85 13.80
N TYR A 137 -5.30 1.28 13.95
CA TYR A 137 -5.68 2.22 15.00
C TYR A 137 -5.43 1.65 16.41
N ASP A 138 -5.64 0.34 16.56
CA ASP A 138 -5.30 -0.39 17.78
C ASP A 138 -3.82 -0.80 17.73
N MET A 139 -2.96 -0.04 18.42
CA MET A 139 -1.51 -0.21 18.43
C MET A 139 -1.09 -1.42 19.27
N GLU A 140 0.09 -1.97 18.98
CA GLU A 140 0.74 -2.95 19.88
C GLU A 140 1.20 -2.26 21.17
N ARG A 141 1.82 -1.08 21.01
CA ARG A 141 2.32 -0.24 22.11
C ARG A 141 2.24 1.24 21.71
N GLY A 142 2.02 2.09 22.70
CA GLY A 142 1.92 3.54 22.47
C GLY A 142 0.54 3.98 22.04
N GLN A 143 0.45 5.07 21.29
CA GLN A 143 -0.80 5.71 20.88
C GLN A 143 -0.75 6.11 19.39
N PRO A 144 -1.89 6.10 18.68
CA PRO A 144 -1.99 6.68 17.36
C PRO A 144 -1.81 8.21 17.44
N PHE A 145 -1.40 8.84 16.34
CA PHE A 145 -1.44 10.29 16.25
C PHE A 145 -2.90 10.78 16.16
N SER A 146 -3.13 12.01 16.62
CA SER A 146 -4.44 12.64 16.67
C SER A 146 -4.70 13.52 15.43
N ASP A 147 -5.95 13.93 15.24
CA ASP A 147 -6.31 14.89 14.20
C ASP A 147 -5.59 16.24 14.40
N GLU A 148 -5.34 16.64 15.65
CA GLU A 148 -4.55 17.83 15.97
C GLU A 148 -3.10 17.69 15.47
N ASP A 149 -2.50 16.49 15.57
CA ASP A 149 -1.16 16.21 15.03
C ASP A 149 -1.13 16.33 13.50
N VAL A 150 -2.23 15.93 12.85
CA VAL A 150 -2.40 16.09 11.41
C VAL A 150 -2.53 17.56 11.03
N GLU A 151 -3.39 18.33 11.69
CA GLU A 151 -3.62 19.75 11.39
C GLU A 151 -2.38 20.60 11.61
N GLN A 152 -1.66 20.35 12.70
CA GLN A 152 -0.45 21.10 13.06
C GLN A 152 0.81 20.58 12.38
N ALA A 153 0.72 19.52 11.57
CA ALA A 153 1.87 18.86 10.95
C ALA A 153 2.95 18.55 11.99
N ARG A 154 2.55 17.96 13.15
CA ARG A 154 3.48 17.60 14.22
C ARG A 154 4.46 16.54 13.77
N ARG A 155 5.67 16.58 14.30
CA ARG A 155 6.74 15.64 14.00
C ARG A 155 6.62 14.37 14.82
N VAL A 156 5.56 13.63 14.59
CA VAL A 156 5.28 12.35 15.22
C VAL A 156 5.18 11.25 14.17
N CYS A 157 5.51 10.03 14.56
CA CYS A 157 5.40 8.86 13.68
C CYS A 157 5.04 7.61 14.48
N VAL A 158 4.43 6.69 13.77
CA VAL A 158 4.20 5.30 14.22
C VAL A 158 5.02 4.39 13.32
N ILE A 159 5.65 3.38 13.92
CA ILE A 159 6.55 2.47 13.21
C ILE A 159 6.04 1.04 13.27
N GLY A 160 6.29 0.28 12.21
CA GLY A 160 6.03 -1.15 12.18
C GLY A 160 7.08 -1.95 12.96
N GLN A 161 6.78 -3.20 13.23
CA GLN A 161 7.63 -4.05 14.08
C GLN A 161 8.98 -4.37 13.45
N THR A 162 9.05 -4.54 12.14
CA THR A 162 10.31 -4.76 11.42
C THR A 162 11.22 -3.54 11.56
N VAL A 163 10.69 -2.33 11.36
CA VAL A 163 11.44 -1.08 11.55
C VAL A 163 11.92 -0.93 12.99
N ALA A 164 11.04 -1.23 13.96
CA ALA A 164 11.40 -1.17 15.38
C ALA A 164 12.58 -2.11 15.71
N LYS A 165 12.52 -3.34 15.22
CA LYS A 165 13.56 -4.34 15.43
C LYS A 165 14.90 -3.96 14.78
N GLU A 166 14.87 -3.50 13.54
CA GLU A 166 16.08 -3.18 12.78
C GLU A 166 16.78 -1.92 13.30
N LEU A 167 16.03 -0.88 13.69
CA LEU A 167 16.61 0.36 14.19
C LEU A 167 16.97 0.32 15.67
N PHE A 168 16.11 -0.26 16.50
CA PHE A 168 16.26 -0.21 17.95
C PHE A 168 16.78 -1.52 18.54
N GLY A 169 16.51 -2.68 17.90
CA GLY A 169 16.84 -3.99 18.47
C GLY A 169 15.99 -4.26 19.70
N ASP A 170 16.65 -4.37 20.85
CA ASP A 170 15.98 -4.61 22.15
C ASP A 170 15.63 -3.31 22.91
N GLU A 171 16.03 -2.14 22.38
CA GLU A 171 15.73 -0.84 23.00
C GLU A 171 14.27 -0.44 22.71
N ASP A 172 13.60 0.17 23.71
CA ASP A 172 12.23 0.66 23.53
C ASP A 172 12.20 1.88 22.59
N PRO A 173 11.49 1.80 21.44
CA PRO A 173 11.41 2.90 20.48
C PRO A 173 10.52 4.06 20.95
N LEU A 174 9.61 3.84 21.90
CA LEU A 174 8.64 4.86 22.32
C LEU A 174 9.30 6.11 22.89
N GLY A 175 8.90 7.28 22.40
CA GLY A 175 9.44 8.56 22.84
C GLY A 175 10.80 8.92 22.25
N LYS A 176 11.44 8.02 21.50
CA LYS A 176 12.72 8.28 20.83
C LYS A 176 12.52 9.05 19.53
N ASP A 177 13.55 9.78 19.13
CA ASP A 177 13.55 10.56 17.91
C ASP A 177 14.31 9.81 16.80
N ILE A 178 13.64 9.61 15.67
CA ILE A 178 14.24 9.06 14.44
C ILE A 178 14.37 10.15 13.40
N ARG A 179 15.42 10.09 12.59
CA ARG A 179 15.64 11.04 11.49
C ARG A 179 15.24 10.42 10.17
N ILE A 180 14.24 11.00 9.52
CA ILE A 180 13.82 10.63 8.17
C ILE A 180 14.29 11.73 7.23
N LYS A 181 15.18 11.41 6.30
CA LYS A 181 15.93 12.43 5.53
C LYS A 181 16.63 13.40 6.51
N ASN A 182 16.20 14.66 6.54
CA ASN A 182 16.78 15.70 7.40
C ASN A 182 15.82 16.17 8.50
N VAL A 183 14.72 15.47 8.76
CA VAL A 183 13.71 15.85 9.75
C VAL A 183 13.66 14.81 10.87
N MET A 184 13.64 15.29 12.11
CA MET A 184 13.47 14.45 13.29
C MET A 184 11.98 14.23 13.55
N PHE A 185 11.62 12.97 13.82
CA PHE A 185 10.26 12.55 14.17
C PHE A 185 10.30 11.74 15.45
N LYS A 186 9.39 12.04 16.38
CA LYS A 186 9.23 11.29 17.62
C LYS A 186 8.36 10.05 17.37
N VAL A 187 8.83 8.90 17.78
CA VAL A 187 8.07 7.65 17.76
C VAL A 187 7.06 7.67 18.91
N ILE A 188 5.77 7.61 18.58
CA ILE A 188 4.67 7.63 19.56
C ILE A 188 3.93 6.30 19.67
N GLY A 189 4.08 5.41 18.70
CA GLY A 189 3.42 4.11 18.69
C GLY A 189 4.12 3.08 17.83
N ILE A 190 3.82 1.82 18.13
CA ILE A 190 4.28 0.64 17.38
C ILE A 190 3.05 -0.09 16.86
N LEU A 191 3.02 -0.34 15.56
CA LEU A 191 1.92 -1.01 14.89
C LEU A 191 1.82 -2.48 15.28
N LYS A 192 0.60 -3.01 15.31
CA LYS A 192 0.39 -4.46 15.43
C LYS A 192 0.96 -5.18 14.22
N LYS A 193 1.55 -6.34 14.47
CA LYS A 193 2.11 -7.19 13.44
C LYS A 193 1.04 -7.70 12.48
N LYS A 194 1.31 -7.58 11.17
CA LYS A 194 0.46 -8.11 10.09
C LYS A 194 1.18 -9.14 9.22
N GLY A 195 2.50 -9.08 9.19
CA GLY A 195 3.31 -9.95 8.35
C GLY A 195 3.31 -9.54 6.87
N ALA A 196 3.71 -10.48 6.00
CA ALA A 196 3.78 -10.23 4.58
C ALA A 196 2.40 -10.24 3.92
N ASN A 197 2.19 -9.35 2.97
CA ASN A 197 0.99 -9.33 2.14
C ASN A 197 1.06 -10.41 1.03
N MET A 198 0.00 -10.56 0.21
CA MET A 198 -0.06 -11.52 -0.89
C MET A 198 1.04 -11.34 -1.95
N MET A 199 1.62 -10.15 -2.05
CA MET A 199 2.72 -9.85 -2.99
C MET A 199 4.10 -10.11 -2.37
N GLY A 200 4.16 -10.69 -1.18
CA GLY A 200 5.40 -10.97 -0.45
C GLY A 200 6.04 -9.75 0.20
N ARG A 201 5.38 -8.59 0.20
CA ARG A 201 5.88 -7.38 0.85
C ARG A 201 5.59 -7.41 2.34
N ASP A 202 6.58 -7.02 3.13
CA ASP A 202 6.43 -6.92 4.58
C ASP A 202 5.63 -5.66 4.95
N GLN A 203 4.40 -5.84 5.47
CA GLN A 203 3.58 -4.73 5.94
C GLN A 203 4.14 -4.13 7.24
N ASP A 204 4.93 -4.88 7.96
CA ASP A 204 5.54 -4.48 9.23
C ASP A 204 6.80 -3.63 9.01
N ASP A 205 7.34 -3.59 7.77
CA ASP A 205 8.42 -2.68 7.36
C ASP A 205 7.87 -1.34 6.86
N SER A 206 7.13 -0.66 7.72
CA SER A 206 6.43 0.58 7.40
C SER A 206 6.57 1.65 8.48
N ILE A 207 6.56 2.91 8.04
CA ILE A 207 6.47 4.08 8.92
C ILE A 207 5.29 4.92 8.47
N ILE A 208 4.43 5.28 9.42
CA ILE A 208 3.24 6.09 9.15
C ILE A 208 3.35 7.39 9.92
N LEU A 209 3.11 8.49 9.19
CA LEU A 209 3.16 9.85 9.70
C LEU A 209 1.85 10.58 9.37
N PRO A 210 1.56 11.73 10.01
CA PRO A 210 0.56 12.66 9.50
C PRO A 210 0.90 13.08 8.07
N TRP A 211 -0.06 13.02 7.13
CA TRP A 211 0.17 13.34 5.71
C TRP A 211 0.69 14.78 5.52
N THR A 212 0.23 15.70 6.36
CA THR A 212 0.68 17.10 6.41
C THR A 212 2.15 17.22 6.78
N SER A 213 2.63 16.37 7.69
CA SER A 213 4.04 16.35 8.09
C SER A 213 4.94 15.91 6.96
N ILE A 214 4.54 14.90 6.18
CA ILE A 214 5.27 14.51 4.97
C ILE A 214 5.24 15.65 3.97
N ARG A 215 4.06 16.22 3.74
CA ARG A 215 3.86 17.23 2.71
C ARG A 215 4.65 18.50 2.97
N TYR A 216 4.56 19.03 4.19
CA TYR A 216 5.15 20.32 4.52
C TYR A 216 6.60 20.23 5.00
N ARG A 217 7.01 19.11 5.60
CA ARG A 217 8.34 19.00 6.20
C ARG A 217 9.30 18.12 5.40
N LEU A 218 8.88 16.94 4.91
CA LEU A 218 9.75 16.02 4.17
C LEU A 218 9.86 16.37 2.67
N GLN A 219 8.75 16.73 2.03
CA GLN A 219 8.74 17.11 0.61
C GLN A 219 9.06 18.58 0.41
N GLY A 220 8.85 19.42 1.44
CA GLY A 220 9.19 20.85 1.44
C GLY A 220 10.69 21.13 1.32
N LEU A 221 11.51 20.28 1.96
CA LEU A 221 12.98 20.41 2.00
C LEU A 221 13.68 19.89 0.74
N GLY A 222 13.02 19.05 -0.04
CA GLY A 222 13.53 18.60 -1.33
C GLY A 222 12.98 19.51 -2.42
N GLY A 223 13.71 20.54 -2.79
CA GLY A 223 13.43 21.29 -4.01
C GLY A 223 13.25 20.31 -5.15
N GLY A 224 12.04 20.26 -5.75
CA GLY A 224 11.72 19.71 -7.04
C GLY A 224 12.63 18.61 -7.57
N SER A 225 12.51 17.40 -7.07
CA SER A 225 12.76 16.25 -7.91
C SER A 225 11.50 15.96 -8.71
N THR A 226 11.04 16.93 -9.50
CA THR A 226 10.50 16.59 -10.78
C THR A 226 11.63 15.93 -11.52
N SER A 227 11.50 14.66 -11.82
CA SER A 227 12.17 14.03 -12.94
C SER A 227 11.67 14.69 -14.24
N ALA A 228 11.89 16.00 -14.36
CA ALA A 228 12.14 16.62 -15.61
C ALA A 228 13.61 16.35 -15.88
N SER A 229 13.89 15.19 -16.42
CA SER A 229 15.02 14.97 -17.30
C SER A 229 14.86 15.95 -18.47
N SER A 230 15.01 17.22 -18.17
CA SER A 230 15.43 18.18 -19.19
C SER A 230 16.93 18.10 -19.18
N SER A 231 17.47 17.14 -19.91
CA SER A 231 18.73 17.30 -20.55
C SER A 231 18.63 18.58 -21.39
N LYS A 232 18.83 19.72 -20.75
CA LYS A 232 19.32 20.90 -21.45
C LYS A 232 20.74 20.59 -21.85
N SER A 233 20.87 19.77 -22.85
CA SER A 233 22.01 19.80 -23.77
C SER A 233 21.98 21.14 -24.47
N THR A 234 22.38 22.19 -23.79
CA THR A 234 22.69 23.44 -24.43
C THR A 234 24.12 23.31 -24.94
N THR A 235 24.27 22.51 -25.98
CA THR A 235 25.43 22.62 -26.84
C THR A 235 25.22 23.85 -27.74
N THR A 236 25.32 25.02 -27.14
CA THR A 236 25.57 26.22 -27.95
C THR A 236 27.06 26.27 -28.19
N PHE A 237 27.49 25.63 -29.25
CA PHE A 237 28.83 25.91 -29.80
C PHE A 237 28.79 27.30 -30.41
N ASN A 238 28.99 28.32 -29.57
CA ASN A 238 29.39 29.63 -30.07
C ASN A 238 30.90 29.61 -30.40
N ARG A 239 31.18 29.50 -31.67
CA ARG A 239 32.49 29.40 -32.28
C ARG A 239 33.25 30.73 -32.29
N ALA A 240 32.83 31.72 -31.49
CA ALA A 240 33.36 33.09 -31.60
C ALA A 240 34.16 33.59 -30.40
N ASP A 241 34.17 32.92 -29.26
CA ASP A 241 34.88 33.42 -28.09
C ASP A 241 36.15 32.61 -27.80
N LYS A 242 37.23 33.02 -28.48
CA LYS A 242 38.57 32.45 -28.30
C LYS A 242 39.30 32.98 -27.06
N TYR A 243 38.70 33.91 -26.33
CA TYR A 243 39.27 34.50 -25.10
C TYR A 243 38.12 34.85 -24.14
N THR A 244 37.64 33.86 -23.42
CA THR A 244 36.86 34.12 -22.20
C THR A 244 37.76 33.82 -21.03
N SER A 245 38.07 34.85 -20.25
CA SER A 245 38.54 34.68 -18.89
C SER A 245 37.37 34.15 -18.08
N SER A 246 37.19 32.83 -18.09
CA SER A 246 36.31 32.18 -17.17
C SER A 246 36.94 32.29 -15.79
N SER A 247 36.50 33.24 -14.99
CA SER A 247 36.57 33.09 -13.54
C SER A 247 35.74 31.85 -13.21
N VAL A 248 36.44 30.74 -13.01
CA VAL A 248 35.85 29.54 -12.46
C VAL A 248 35.57 29.90 -11.01
N ASP A 249 34.32 30.24 -10.70
CA ASP A 249 33.85 30.30 -9.32
C ASP A 249 33.92 28.90 -8.74
N TYR A 250 35.04 28.59 -8.11
CA TYR A 250 35.29 27.32 -7.43
C TYR A 250 34.52 27.16 -6.12
N TYR A 251 33.82 28.21 -5.70
CA TYR A 251 33.00 28.19 -4.50
C TYR A 251 31.61 28.71 -4.86
N THR A 252 30.72 27.81 -5.23
CA THR A 252 29.32 28.05 -4.94
C THR A 252 29.26 28.07 -3.42
N GLU A 253 29.22 29.26 -2.82
CA GLU A 253 28.70 29.37 -1.46
C GLU A 253 27.32 28.73 -1.48
N THR A 254 27.26 27.48 -1.02
CA THR A 254 26.02 26.95 -0.49
C THR A 254 25.67 27.92 0.62
N THR A 255 24.81 28.88 0.30
CA THR A 255 24.15 29.67 1.30
C THR A 255 23.56 28.66 2.26
N ASP A 256 24.20 28.49 3.42
CA ASP A 256 23.64 27.84 4.59
C ASP A 256 22.40 28.65 4.95
N GLN A 257 21.32 28.38 4.25
CA GLN A 257 20.00 28.82 4.69
C GLN A 257 19.82 28.17 6.06
N PRO A 258 19.70 28.95 7.12
CA PRO A 258 19.43 28.38 8.43
C PRO A 258 18.20 27.51 8.27
N TYR A 259 18.31 26.23 8.65
CA TYR A 259 17.21 25.28 8.68
C TYR A 259 16.07 25.87 9.50
N THR A 260 15.18 26.59 8.84
CA THR A 260 13.96 27.06 9.47
C THR A 260 13.02 25.87 9.52
N ASP A 261 12.78 25.38 10.72
CA ASP A 261 11.89 24.27 11.07
C ASP A 261 10.40 24.62 10.85
N ALA A 262 10.15 25.75 10.21
CA ALA A 262 8.82 26.22 9.87
C ALA A 262 8.25 25.43 8.67
N PRO A 263 6.96 25.09 8.71
CA PRO A 263 6.30 24.48 7.55
C PRO A 263 6.40 25.41 6.34
N HIS A 264 6.91 24.90 5.22
CA HIS A 264 6.97 25.67 3.99
C HIS A 264 5.60 25.67 3.31
N PRO A 265 4.94 26.82 3.15
CA PRO A 265 3.68 26.89 2.43
C PRO A 265 3.91 26.54 0.95
N ARG A 266 3.46 25.39 0.52
CA ARG A 266 3.44 25.04 -0.90
C ARG A 266 2.13 25.54 -1.53
N ARG A 267 2.24 26.07 -2.75
CA ARG A 267 1.08 26.55 -3.53
C ARG A 267 0.14 25.42 -3.98
N PHE A 268 0.56 24.15 -3.87
CA PHE A 268 -0.21 22.99 -4.36
C PHE A 268 -0.42 21.98 -3.23
N ASN A 269 -1.67 21.79 -2.84
CA ASN A 269 -2.09 20.78 -1.85
C ASN A 269 -2.32 19.39 -2.50
N ASN A 270 -1.50 19.04 -3.46
CA ASN A 270 -1.67 17.78 -4.16
C ASN A 270 -1.26 16.61 -3.27
N ILE A 271 -1.99 15.53 -3.36
CA ILE A 271 -1.76 14.26 -2.66
C ILE A 271 -1.45 13.17 -3.68
N ASP A 272 -0.81 12.10 -3.24
CA ASP A 272 -0.40 11.01 -4.14
C ASP A 272 -1.53 10.03 -4.42
N SER A 273 -2.46 9.87 -3.48
CA SER A 273 -3.68 9.08 -3.66
C SER A 273 -4.70 9.41 -2.57
N ILE A 274 -5.95 9.02 -2.80
CA ILE A 274 -6.99 8.98 -1.78
C ILE A 274 -7.31 7.51 -1.54
N MET A 275 -7.39 7.11 -0.27
CA MET A 275 -7.87 5.80 0.13
C MET A 275 -9.25 5.97 0.74
N ALA A 276 -10.24 5.27 0.19
CA ALA A 276 -11.62 5.32 0.66
C ALA A 276 -12.07 3.92 1.09
N GLN A 277 -12.75 3.84 2.23
CA GLN A 277 -13.39 2.62 2.72
C GLN A 277 -14.88 2.68 2.40
N ILE A 278 -15.40 1.62 1.77
CA ILE A 278 -16.81 1.50 1.41
C ILE A 278 -17.56 0.65 2.43
N ALA A 279 -18.86 0.90 2.55
CA ALA A 279 -19.74 0.18 3.48
C ALA A 279 -19.96 -1.29 3.07
N ASP A 280 -20.07 -1.54 1.77
CA ASP A 280 -20.38 -2.85 1.20
C ASP A 280 -19.46 -3.16 0.03
N PRO A 281 -18.52 -4.11 0.19
CA PRO A 281 -17.62 -4.51 -0.87
C PRO A 281 -18.29 -5.13 -2.11
N GLU A 282 -19.53 -5.65 -1.96
CA GLU A 282 -20.26 -6.23 -3.09
C GLU A 282 -20.83 -5.15 -4.03
N ARG A 283 -21.04 -3.95 -3.49
CA ARG A 283 -21.52 -2.79 -4.24
C ARG A 283 -20.38 -1.81 -4.62
N SER A 284 -19.17 -2.31 -4.72
CA SER A 284 -18.00 -1.48 -5.03
C SER A 284 -18.13 -0.73 -6.36
N SER A 285 -18.79 -1.31 -7.38
CA SER A 285 -19.01 -0.64 -8.66
C SER A 285 -19.87 0.63 -8.52
N GLU A 286 -20.93 0.59 -7.72
CA GLU A 286 -21.77 1.76 -7.47
C GLU A 286 -21.01 2.86 -6.71
N ALA A 287 -20.16 2.45 -5.74
CA ALA A 287 -19.30 3.40 -5.03
C ALA A 287 -18.27 4.05 -5.96
N ILE A 288 -17.71 3.28 -6.89
CA ILE A 288 -16.78 3.80 -7.90
C ILE A 288 -17.46 4.83 -8.80
N ASP A 289 -18.70 4.55 -9.25
CA ASP A 289 -19.47 5.47 -10.09
C ASP A 289 -19.76 6.78 -9.34
N GLN A 290 -20.18 6.72 -8.08
CA GLN A 290 -20.41 7.90 -7.25
C GLN A 290 -19.12 8.72 -7.04
N ILE A 291 -18.02 8.07 -6.69
CA ILE A 291 -16.71 8.73 -6.52
C ILE A 291 -16.29 9.39 -7.82
N THR A 292 -16.47 8.69 -8.95
CA THR A 292 -16.11 9.20 -10.26
C THR A 292 -16.92 10.44 -10.60
N GLU A 293 -18.22 10.44 -10.36
CA GLU A 293 -19.10 11.58 -10.60
C GLU A 293 -18.69 12.80 -9.74
N VAL A 294 -18.44 12.60 -8.45
CA VAL A 294 -18.03 13.66 -7.52
C VAL A 294 -16.70 14.28 -7.94
N ILE A 295 -15.70 13.48 -8.29
CA ILE A 295 -14.39 14.00 -8.69
C ILE A 295 -14.48 14.68 -10.06
N ARG A 296 -15.23 14.13 -11.03
CA ARG A 296 -15.45 14.76 -12.33
C ARG A 296 -16.09 16.13 -12.19
N ALA A 297 -17.12 16.26 -11.33
CA ALA A 297 -17.77 17.53 -11.02
C ALA A 297 -16.77 18.52 -10.40
N LYS A 298 -15.95 18.07 -9.43
CA LYS A 298 -14.95 18.89 -8.74
C LYS A 298 -13.84 19.38 -9.68
N HIS A 299 -13.40 18.52 -10.58
CA HIS A 299 -12.38 18.84 -11.58
C HIS A 299 -12.94 19.56 -12.81
N SER A 300 -14.27 19.79 -12.87
CA SER A 300 -14.96 20.43 -13.99
C SER A 300 -14.68 19.71 -15.33
N LEU A 301 -14.65 18.38 -15.31
CA LEU A 301 -14.46 17.56 -16.50
C LEU A 301 -15.75 17.52 -17.31
N LYS A 302 -15.65 17.78 -18.64
CA LYS A 302 -16.79 17.75 -19.55
C LYS A 302 -17.18 16.31 -19.92
N ASP A 303 -18.42 16.12 -20.33
CA ASP A 303 -18.88 14.84 -20.86
C ASP A 303 -18.02 14.44 -22.07
N GLY A 304 -17.58 13.17 -22.08
CA GLY A 304 -16.67 12.63 -23.09
C GLY A 304 -15.19 12.97 -22.88
N GLN A 305 -14.84 13.76 -21.86
CA GLN A 305 -13.44 13.96 -21.48
C GLN A 305 -12.97 12.78 -20.62
N LEU A 306 -11.75 12.30 -20.90
CA LEU A 306 -11.11 11.25 -20.13
C LEU A 306 -10.79 11.72 -18.71
N ASP A 307 -10.90 10.80 -17.75
CA ASP A 307 -10.63 11.09 -16.35
C ASP A 307 -9.14 11.33 -16.09
N ASP A 308 -8.84 12.35 -15.30
CA ASP A 308 -7.49 12.67 -14.83
C ASP A 308 -7.12 11.93 -13.55
N PHE A 309 -7.94 10.96 -13.16
CA PHE A 309 -7.75 10.05 -12.04
C PHE A 309 -8.17 8.63 -12.44
N ARG A 310 -7.83 7.66 -11.59
CA ARG A 310 -8.25 6.26 -11.72
C ARG A 310 -8.59 5.70 -10.36
N VAL A 311 -9.72 5.01 -10.27
CA VAL A 311 -10.16 4.28 -9.09
C VAL A 311 -9.76 2.81 -9.24
N TRP A 312 -9.10 2.27 -8.23
CA TRP A 312 -8.69 0.88 -8.14
C TRP A 312 -9.48 0.20 -7.03
N ASP A 313 -10.21 -0.84 -7.38
CA ASP A 313 -10.90 -1.70 -6.42
C ASP A 313 -9.98 -2.84 -5.97
N MET A 314 -9.64 -2.85 -4.69
CA MET A 314 -8.84 -3.93 -4.12
C MET A 314 -9.65 -5.23 -4.00
N ALA A 315 -10.97 -5.15 -3.85
CA ALA A 315 -11.85 -6.31 -3.81
C ALA A 315 -11.94 -7.01 -5.17
N GLU A 316 -11.98 -6.25 -6.28
CA GLU A 316 -11.98 -6.83 -7.64
C GLU A 316 -10.69 -7.59 -7.91
N MET A 317 -9.55 -6.99 -7.58
CA MET A 317 -8.24 -7.65 -7.72
C MET A 317 -8.16 -8.94 -6.91
N SER A 318 -8.73 -8.93 -5.72
CA SER A 318 -8.84 -10.09 -4.85
C SER A 318 -9.76 -11.18 -5.42
N ARG A 319 -10.93 -10.82 -5.93
CA ARG A 319 -11.86 -11.75 -6.58
C ARG A 319 -11.22 -12.41 -7.80
N ALA A 320 -10.51 -11.65 -8.62
CA ALA A 320 -9.77 -12.18 -9.77
C ALA A 320 -8.71 -13.21 -9.36
N MET A 321 -7.98 -12.97 -8.26
CA MET A 321 -7.01 -13.94 -7.73
C MET A 321 -7.69 -15.18 -7.16
N SER A 322 -8.79 -15.04 -6.42
CA SER A 322 -9.54 -16.16 -5.85
C SER A 322 -10.13 -17.06 -6.94
N SER A 323 -10.69 -16.50 -7.99
CA SER A 323 -11.23 -17.27 -9.14
C SER A 323 -10.15 -18.05 -9.86
N THR A 324 -8.95 -17.49 -10.00
CA THR A 324 -7.80 -18.20 -10.58
C THR A 324 -7.39 -19.42 -9.74
N THR A 325 -7.39 -19.27 -8.41
CA THR A 325 -7.06 -20.36 -7.49
C THR A 325 -8.14 -21.47 -7.53
N GLU A 326 -9.41 -21.08 -7.61
CA GLU A 326 -10.53 -22.02 -7.74
C GLU A 326 -10.46 -22.84 -9.04
N VAL A 327 -10.17 -22.16 -10.16
CA VAL A 327 -9.96 -22.85 -11.46
C VAL A 327 -8.77 -23.80 -11.38
N MET A 328 -7.66 -23.41 -10.78
CA MET A 328 -6.50 -24.27 -10.57
C MET A 328 -6.84 -25.49 -9.70
N THR A 329 -7.60 -25.31 -8.63
CA THR A 329 -8.04 -26.41 -7.76
C THR A 329 -8.97 -27.37 -8.50
N ASN A 330 -9.91 -26.86 -9.28
CA ASN A 330 -10.83 -27.67 -10.09
C ASN A 330 -10.12 -28.42 -11.23
N LEU A 331 -9.01 -27.89 -11.73
CA LEU A 331 -8.23 -28.54 -12.80
C LEU A 331 -7.33 -29.66 -12.25
N LEU A 332 -7.00 -29.62 -10.96
CA LEU A 332 -6.20 -30.62 -10.26
C LEU A 332 -7.04 -31.75 -9.67
N MET A 333 -8.37 -31.61 -9.56
CA MET A 333 -9.33 -32.62 -9.16
C MET A 333 -9.77 -33.49 -10.36
#